data_add6c3ca1619b807d6cfda417f0cfe11
#
_entry.id   add6c3ca1619b807d6cfda417f0cfe11
#
_cell.length_a   1.000
_cell.length_b   1.000
_cell.length_c   1.000
_cell.angle_alpha   90.00
_cell.angle_beta   90.00
_cell.angle_gamma   90.00
#
_symmetry.space_group_name_H-M   'P 1'
#
loop_
_entity.id
_entity.type
_entity.pdbx_description
1 polymer ?
#
loop_
_entity_poly.entity_id
_entity_poly.type
_entity_poly.pdbx_seq_one_letter_code
_entity_poly.pdbx_strand_id
1 'polypeptide(L)'
;MPLNARQIETAKPQDKEYKLTDGAGLYLLIKPNGAKYWRLKYRVAGKEKKLSIGVYPDISLAEARLKREEARKIVASGGDPSEQKQVERQAKKINIDNTFKAIALEWHEYKRPNWSKGYAEDLMEAFENDIFPDIGKRPIAEIKPLEMLTSLRKLEKRGVLDKLRKIRQACNQVFRYAIVTGRAENNPASELASALPPPKATHYPHLLPDELLDFLRALSTYSGSKITQLATRILMLTGVRTIELRQAEWKEFDFEKGLWEVPKERMKMRRPHLVPLSAQVIDALQQLQAVTGRYNLVFPGRNDITKPMSEASINQVLKRIGYHGKATGHGFRHTMSTILHEQGYNTAWIELQLAHVDKNTIRGTYNHAQYLEQRRGMLQWYGDFIDGLEHGDVKKVVVMGKRQ
;
A
#
# COMPACT_ATOMS: atom_id res chain seq x y z
N MET A 1 63.56 2.56 -24.12
CA MET A 1 63.69 2.72 -22.67
C MET A 1 62.28 2.98 -22.08
N PRO A 2 61.96 2.46 -20.92
CA PRO A 2 60.71 2.83 -20.27
C PRO A 2 60.68 4.32 -19.92
N LEU A 3 59.49 4.93 -19.91
CA LEU A 3 59.30 6.33 -19.58
C LEU A 3 59.62 6.62 -18.11
N ASN A 4 60.02 7.86 -17.81
CA ASN A 4 60.14 8.36 -16.45
C ASN A 4 59.21 9.59 -16.24
N ALA A 5 58.94 9.95 -14.98
CA ALA A 5 58.02 11.01 -14.64
C ALA A 5 58.41 12.35 -15.28
N ARG A 6 59.71 12.68 -15.27
CA ARG A 6 60.24 13.93 -15.85
C ARG A 6 59.99 14.05 -17.37
N GLN A 7 60.10 12.94 -18.13
CA GLN A 7 59.82 12.93 -19.58
C GLN A 7 58.33 13.18 -19.84
N ILE A 8 57.44 12.67 -18.99
CA ILE A 8 55.99 12.86 -19.10
C ILE A 8 55.61 14.31 -18.78
N GLU A 9 56.17 14.86 -17.71
CA GLU A 9 55.90 16.24 -17.26
C GLU A 9 56.38 17.24 -18.31
N THR A 10 57.62 17.10 -18.79
CA THR A 10 58.27 18.04 -19.72
C THR A 10 57.81 17.89 -21.18
N ALA A 11 57.02 16.86 -21.50
CA ALA A 11 56.52 16.67 -22.87
C ALA A 11 55.53 17.79 -23.25
N LYS A 12 55.94 18.61 -24.24
CA LYS A 12 55.17 19.75 -24.76
C LYS A 12 54.32 19.32 -25.95
N PRO A 13 53.15 19.94 -26.15
CA PRO A 13 52.34 19.71 -27.35
C PRO A 13 53.08 20.11 -28.61
N GLN A 14 52.76 19.43 -29.71
CA GLN A 14 53.28 19.72 -31.06
C GLN A 14 52.08 19.91 -32.02
N ASP A 15 52.34 20.37 -33.24
CA ASP A 15 51.32 20.60 -34.26
C ASP A 15 50.49 19.34 -34.59
N LYS A 16 51.11 18.18 -34.45
CA LYS A 16 50.47 16.87 -34.61
C LYS A 16 50.58 16.04 -33.34
N GLU A 17 49.59 15.18 -33.11
CA GLU A 17 49.65 14.23 -31.98
C GLU A 17 50.85 13.29 -32.13
N TYR A 18 51.52 13.01 -31.04
CA TYR A 18 52.64 12.09 -30.99
C TYR A 18 52.61 11.17 -29.76
N LYS A 19 53.41 10.13 -29.80
CA LYS A 19 53.42 9.07 -28.78
C LYS A 19 54.74 8.99 -28.08
N LEU A 20 54.72 8.86 -26.76
CA LEU A 20 55.84 8.44 -25.94
C LEU A 20 55.61 7.00 -25.48
N THR A 21 56.44 6.08 -25.91
CA THR A 21 56.29 4.64 -25.64
C THR A 21 56.93 4.25 -24.32
N ASP A 22 56.20 3.57 -23.43
CA ASP A 22 56.72 3.05 -22.15
C ASP A 22 57.15 1.57 -22.20
N GLY A 23 56.75 0.86 -23.22
CA GLY A 23 57.02 -0.56 -23.40
C GLY A 23 55.79 -1.47 -23.16
N ALA A 24 55.90 -2.72 -23.62
CA ALA A 24 54.80 -3.71 -23.53
C ALA A 24 53.44 -3.20 -24.04
N GLY A 25 53.43 -2.36 -25.09
CA GLY A 25 52.23 -1.80 -25.69
C GLY A 25 51.67 -0.53 -25.02
N LEU A 26 52.16 -0.13 -23.84
CA LEU A 26 51.77 1.12 -23.16
C LEU A 26 52.45 2.32 -23.77
N TYR A 27 51.69 3.38 -24.04
CA TYR A 27 52.19 4.67 -24.51
C TYR A 27 51.36 5.84 -24.01
N LEU A 28 52.00 6.98 -23.89
CA LEU A 28 51.33 8.27 -23.64
C LEU A 28 51.09 8.96 -24.97
N LEU A 29 49.85 9.24 -25.32
CA LEU A 29 49.48 10.04 -26.49
C LEU A 29 49.35 11.50 -26.08
N ILE A 30 50.13 12.38 -26.70
CA ILE A 30 50.07 13.81 -26.46
C ILE A 30 49.36 14.47 -27.64
N LYS A 31 48.31 15.22 -27.34
CA LYS A 31 47.49 15.93 -28.31
C LYS A 31 48.03 17.36 -28.54
N PRO A 32 47.72 18.02 -29.68
CA PRO A 32 48.11 19.40 -29.94
C PRO A 32 47.59 20.41 -28.90
N ASN A 33 46.46 20.12 -28.28
CA ASN A 33 45.87 20.93 -27.20
C ASN A 33 46.51 20.70 -25.81
N GLY A 34 47.59 19.91 -25.72
CA GLY A 34 48.33 19.62 -24.51
C GLY A 34 47.77 18.45 -23.67
N ALA A 35 46.63 17.91 -24.01
CA ALA A 35 46.04 16.77 -23.27
C ALA A 35 46.88 15.50 -23.47
N LYS A 36 47.12 14.75 -22.38
CA LYS A 36 47.98 13.57 -22.34
C LYS A 36 47.15 12.34 -21.97
N TYR A 37 47.10 11.34 -22.85
CA TYR A 37 46.25 10.16 -22.69
C TYR A 37 47.08 8.88 -22.63
N TRP A 38 46.90 8.08 -21.60
CA TRP A 38 47.43 6.73 -21.52
C TRP A 38 46.65 5.79 -22.42
N ARG A 39 47.35 5.06 -23.30
CA ARG A 39 46.81 4.09 -24.23
C ARG A 39 47.62 2.80 -24.15
N LEU A 40 46.95 1.67 -24.28
CA LEU A 40 47.57 0.35 -24.41
C LEU A 40 47.20 -0.25 -25.76
N LYS A 41 48.27 -0.65 -26.52
CA LYS A 41 48.15 -1.40 -27.76
C LYS A 41 48.34 -2.89 -27.45
N TYR A 42 47.39 -3.75 -27.84
CA TYR A 42 47.40 -5.19 -27.56
C TYR A 42 46.78 -5.96 -28.72
N ARG A 43 46.93 -7.31 -28.73
CA ARG A 43 46.35 -8.18 -29.75
C ARG A 43 45.46 -9.22 -29.11
N VAL A 44 44.27 -9.43 -29.69
CA VAL A 44 43.33 -10.49 -29.33
C VAL A 44 42.88 -11.17 -30.62
N ALA A 45 42.90 -12.50 -30.65
CA ALA A 45 42.55 -13.32 -31.82
C ALA A 45 43.24 -12.81 -33.13
N GLY A 46 44.53 -12.46 -33.06
CA GLY A 46 45.30 -11.97 -34.20
C GLY A 46 45.08 -10.50 -34.60
N LYS A 47 44.03 -9.84 -34.07
CA LYS A 47 43.69 -8.44 -34.38
C LYS A 47 44.28 -7.49 -33.35
N GLU A 48 44.85 -6.37 -33.87
CA GLU A 48 45.36 -5.28 -33.05
C GLU A 48 44.22 -4.38 -32.53
N LYS A 49 44.18 -4.17 -31.23
CA LYS A 49 43.21 -3.29 -30.56
C LYS A 49 43.95 -2.24 -29.69
N LYS A 50 43.22 -1.16 -29.32
CA LYS A 50 43.74 -0.07 -28.47
C LYS A 50 42.80 0.11 -27.29
N LEU A 51 43.30 0.02 -26.06
CA LEU A 51 42.57 0.29 -24.82
C LEU A 51 42.92 1.71 -24.32
N SER A 52 41.92 2.48 -23.96
CA SER A 52 42.11 3.74 -23.23
C SER A 52 42.26 3.45 -21.74
N ILE A 53 43.45 3.75 -21.20
CA ILE A 53 43.78 3.55 -19.79
C ILE A 53 43.25 4.72 -18.92
N GLY A 54 43.52 5.98 -19.36
CA GLY A 54 43.08 7.19 -18.66
C GLY A 54 43.83 8.43 -19.11
N VAL A 55 43.64 9.51 -18.36
CA VAL A 55 44.23 10.83 -18.63
C VAL A 55 45.35 11.10 -17.60
N TYR A 56 46.48 11.64 -18.05
CA TYR A 56 47.51 12.19 -17.17
C TYR A 56 47.17 13.67 -16.87
N PRO A 57 47.28 14.18 -15.63
CA PRO A 57 47.90 13.53 -14.46
C PRO A 57 46.95 12.67 -13.58
N ASP A 58 45.63 12.58 -13.85
CA ASP A 58 44.68 11.81 -13.05
C ASP A 58 45.12 10.35 -12.88
N ILE A 59 45.73 9.77 -13.91
CA ILE A 59 46.38 8.46 -13.87
C ILE A 59 47.87 8.67 -13.96
N SER A 60 48.60 8.35 -12.93
CA SER A 60 50.06 8.39 -12.88
C SER A 60 50.72 7.32 -13.77
N LEU A 61 52.02 7.44 -14.03
CA LEU A 61 52.78 6.40 -14.73
C LEU A 61 52.72 5.03 -14.05
N ALA A 62 52.84 5.02 -12.72
CA ALA A 62 52.75 3.79 -11.92
C ALA A 62 51.39 3.10 -12.06
N GLU A 63 50.31 3.85 -11.94
CA GLU A 63 48.94 3.34 -12.13
C GLU A 63 48.67 2.90 -13.57
N ALA A 64 49.19 3.61 -14.56
CA ALA A 64 49.10 3.20 -15.97
C ALA A 64 49.78 1.86 -16.24
N ARG A 65 50.94 1.62 -15.60
CA ARG A 65 51.63 0.33 -15.64
C ARG A 65 50.87 -0.79 -14.96
N LEU A 66 50.26 -0.52 -13.80
CA LEU A 66 49.39 -1.52 -13.13
C LEU A 66 48.20 -1.92 -14.01
N LYS A 67 47.50 -0.94 -14.58
CA LYS A 67 46.37 -1.19 -15.50
C LYS A 67 46.81 -1.90 -16.79
N ARG A 68 48.03 -1.67 -17.26
CA ARG A 68 48.60 -2.45 -18.36
C ARG A 68 48.74 -3.93 -17.98
N GLU A 69 49.28 -4.25 -16.80
CA GLU A 69 49.45 -5.64 -16.35
C GLU A 69 48.11 -6.32 -16.16
N GLU A 70 47.11 -5.65 -15.59
CA GLU A 70 45.74 -6.15 -15.51
C GLU A 70 45.16 -6.49 -16.88
N ALA A 71 45.27 -5.57 -17.84
CA ALA A 71 44.81 -5.79 -19.19
C ALA A 71 45.54 -6.96 -19.87
N ARG A 72 46.86 -7.12 -19.64
CA ARG A 72 47.64 -8.25 -20.14
C ARG A 72 47.21 -9.59 -19.57
N LYS A 73 46.86 -9.64 -18.27
CA LYS A 73 46.29 -10.85 -17.65
C LYS A 73 44.98 -11.28 -18.32
N ILE A 74 44.09 -10.32 -18.61
CA ILE A 74 42.84 -10.56 -19.32
C ILE A 74 43.10 -11.13 -20.72
N VAL A 75 44.05 -10.54 -21.48
CA VAL A 75 44.43 -11.04 -22.82
C VAL A 75 45.02 -12.44 -22.73
N ALA A 76 45.87 -12.72 -21.72
CA ALA A 76 46.49 -14.02 -21.52
C ALA A 76 45.46 -15.12 -21.17
N SER A 77 44.35 -14.76 -20.52
CA SER A 77 43.24 -15.67 -20.27
C SER A 77 42.25 -15.78 -21.46
N GLY A 78 42.54 -15.18 -22.60
CA GLY A 78 41.71 -15.24 -23.81
C GLY A 78 40.60 -14.19 -23.88
N GLY A 79 40.53 -13.29 -22.90
CA GLY A 79 39.53 -12.20 -22.84
C GLY A 79 39.95 -10.95 -23.61
N ASP A 80 39.02 -10.03 -23.82
CA ASP A 80 39.23 -8.71 -24.39
C ASP A 80 38.99 -7.59 -23.36
N PRO A 81 40.05 -6.88 -22.93
CA PRO A 81 39.94 -5.79 -21.95
C PRO A 81 39.02 -4.65 -22.41
N SER A 82 38.88 -4.42 -23.71
CA SER A 82 37.99 -3.36 -24.24
C SER A 82 36.53 -3.77 -24.13
N GLU A 83 36.20 -5.04 -24.42
CA GLU A 83 34.86 -5.58 -24.28
C GLU A 83 34.46 -5.65 -22.81
N GLN A 84 35.34 -6.12 -21.93
CA GLN A 84 35.09 -6.15 -20.49
C GLN A 84 34.78 -4.74 -19.95
N LYS A 85 35.58 -3.73 -20.32
CA LYS A 85 35.36 -2.34 -19.92
C LYS A 85 34.03 -1.78 -20.47
N GLN A 86 33.61 -2.19 -21.65
CA GLN A 86 32.37 -1.78 -22.28
C GLN A 86 31.18 -2.43 -21.52
N VAL A 87 31.25 -3.72 -21.18
CA VAL A 87 30.25 -4.44 -20.38
C VAL A 87 30.11 -3.78 -19.00
N GLU A 88 31.23 -3.52 -18.30
CA GLU A 88 31.20 -2.82 -17.01
C GLU A 88 30.57 -1.42 -17.10
N ARG A 89 30.84 -0.70 -18.17
CA ARG A 89 30.27 0.64 -18.40
C ARG A 89 28.78 0.59 -18.71
N GLN A 90 28.33 -0.42 -19.45
CA GLN A 90 26.91 -0.67 -19.71
C GLN A 90 26.20 -1.12 -18.42
N ALA A 91 26.80 -2.03 -17.66
CA ALA A 91 26.26 -2.46 -16.37
C ALA A 91 26.11 -1.29 -15.39
N LYS A 92 27.13 -0.42 -15.29
CA LYS A 92 27.02 0.81 -14.47
C LYS A 92 25.92 1.75 -14.94
N LYS A 93 25.73 1.92 -16.24
CA LYS A 93 24.65 2.76 -16.79
C LYS A 93 23.28 2.14 -16.50
N ILE A 94 23.12 0.84 -16.72
CA ILE A 94 21.90 0.09 -16.40
C ILE A 94 21.58 0.19 -14.89
N ASN A 95 22.58 0.11 -14.02
CA ASN A 95 22.40 0.23 -12.58
C ASN A 95 21.97 1.64 -12.14
N ILE A 96 22.45 2.68 -12.81
CA ILE A 96 22.03 4.07 -12.54
C ILE A 96 20.56 4.29 -12.92
N ASP A 97 20.11 3.71 -14.03
CA ASP A 97 18.73 3.82 -14.51
C ASP A 97 17.77 2.91 -13.70
N ASN A 98 18.27 1.82 -13.11
CA ASN A 98 17.51 0.85 -12.34
C ASN A 98 17.62 1.04 -10.81
N THR A 99 17.37 2.25 -10.34
CA THR A 99 17.29 2.50 -8.88
C THR A 99 16.03 1.89 -8.29
N PHE A 100 16.04 1.58 -6.98
CA PHE A 100 14.84 1.09 -6.29
C PHE A 100 13.63 2.02 -6.49
N LYS A 101 13.84 3.36 -6.41
CA LYS A 101 12.77 4.34 -6.62
C LYS A 101 12.21 4.26 -8.04
N ALA A 102 13.04 4.19 -9.07
CA ALA A 102 12.58 4.12 -10.46
C ALA A 102 11.72 2.87 -10.70
N ILE A 103 12.17 1.72 -10.19
CA ILE A 103 11.44 0.45 -10.32
C ILE A 103 10.16 0.44 -9.48
N ALA A 104 10.18 1.02 -8.28
CA ALA A 104 9.00 1.13 -7.43
C ALA A 104 7.92 2.01 -8.05
N LEU A 105 8.29 3.12 -8.68
CA LEU A 105 7.36 4.01 -9.39
C LEU A 105 6.73 3.29 -10.61
N GLU A 106 7.54 2.60 -11.40
CA GLU A 106 7.06 1.82 -12.53
C GLU A 106 6.11 0.69 -12.10
N TRP A 107 6.48 -0.06 -11.06
CA TRP A 107 5.64 -1.09 -10.48
C TRP A 107 4.33 -0.52 -9.92
N HIS A 108 4.39 0.63 -9.26
CA HIS A 108 3.21 1.31 -8.71
C HIS A 108 2.24 1.71 -9.81
N GLU A 109 2.72 2.31 -10.90
CA GLU A 109 1.88 2.69 -12.04
C GLU A 109 1.26 1.46 -12.72
N TYR A 110 2.02 0.37 -12.85
CA TYR A 110 1.50 -0.91 -13.37
C TYR A 110 0.38 -1.49 -12.48
N LYS A 111 0.47 -1.35 -11.16
CA LYS A 111 -0.51 -1.88 -10.20
C LYS A 111 -1.70 -0.95 -9.96
N ARG A 112 -1.52 0.34 -10.15
CA ARG A 112 -2.49 1.41 -9.84
C ARG A 112 -3.91 1.16 -10.34
N PRO A 113 -4.16 0.64 -11.55
CA PRO A 113 -5.53 0.37 -12.02
C PRO A 113 -6.31 -0.64 -11.18
N ASN A 114 -5.61 -1.48 -10.41
CA ASN A 114 -6.21 -2.52 -9.57
C ASN A 114 -6.43 -2.05 -8.11
N TRP A 115 -6.04 -0.82 -7.77
CA TRP A 115 -6.11 -0.29 -6.41
C TRP A 115 -7.15 0.82 -6.29
N SER A 116 -7.64 1.05 -5.07
CA SER A 116 -8.35 2.30 -4.79
C SER A 116 -7.37 3.48 -4.82
N LYS A 117 -7.87 4.66 -5.21
CA LYS A 117 -7.07 5.89 -5.28
C LYS A 117 -6.34 6.15 -3.95
N GLY A 118 -7.07 6.10 -2.82
CA GLY A 118 -6.49 6.33 -1.49
C GLY A 118 -5.38 5.34 -1.13
N TYR A 119 -5.57 4.03 -1.43
CA TYR A 119 -4.52 3.04 -1.17
C TYR A 119 -3.24 3.29 -1.99
N ALA A 120 -3.40 3.68 -3.26
CA ALA A 120 -2.26 3.99 -4.12
C ALA A 120 -1.49 5.23 -3.62
N GLU A 121 -2.20 6.28 -3.19
CA GLU A 121 -1.63 7.51 -2.63
C GLU A 121 -0.92 7.23 -1.29
N ASP A 122 -1.58 6.53 -0.35
CA ASP A 122 -1.00 6.17 0.96
C ASP A 122 0.28 5.33 0.82
N LEU A 123 0.30 4.40 -0.16
CA LEU A 123 1.46 3.56 -0.40
C LEU A 123 2.63 4.35 -0.95
N MET A 124 2.36 5.28 -1.88
CA MET A 124 3.41 6.13 -2.45
C MET A 124 3.97 7.09 -1.39
N GLU A 125 3.10 7.73 -0.60
CA GLU A 125 3.52 8.56 0.54
C GLU A 125 4.39 7.77 1.52
N ALA A 126 4.02 6.52 1.79
CA ALA A 126 4.81 5.65 2.65
C ALA A 126 6.19 5.32 2.05
N PHE A 127 6.29 5.11 0.75
CA PHE A 127 7.58 4.94 0.09
C PHE A 127 8.43 6.21 0.14
N GLU A 128 7.84 7.36 -0.13
CA GLU A 128 8.55 8.65 -0.12
C GLU A 128 9.10 9.02 1.26
N ASN A 129 8.31 8.77 2.29
CA ASN A 129 8.67 9.15 3.66
C ASN A 129 9.57 8.12 4.37
N ASP A 130 9.40 6.82 4.10
CA ASP A 130 9.96 5.77 4.94
C ASP A 130 11.01 4.88 4.23
N ILE A 131 11.04 4.83 2.88
CA ILE A 131 11.91 3.90 2.13
C ILE A 131 12.85 4.62 1.17
N PHE A 132 12.35 5.54 0.34
CA PHE A 132 13.18 6.24 -0.65
C PHE A 132 14.32 7.08 -0.06
N PRO A 133 14.19 7.67 1.12
CA PRO A 133 15.33 8.37 1.73
C PRO A 133 16.55 7.48 1.97
N ASP A 134 16.34 6.20 2.28
CA ASP A 134 17.41 5.27 2.60
C ASP A 134 17.95 4.54 1.37
N ILE A 135 17.06 3.92 0.58
CA ILE A 135 17.44 3.02 -0.50
C ILE A 135 16.94 3.45 -1.88
N GLY A 136 16.17 4.53 -1.97
CA GLY A 136 15.54 4.95 -3.22
C GLY A 136 16.53 5.19 -4.36
N LYS A 137 17.71 5.74 -4.08
CA LYS A 137 18.77 6.02 -5.06
C LYS A 137 19.71 4.84 -5.29
N ARG A 138 19.58 3.76 -4.54
CA ARG A 138 20.42 2.57 -4.69
C ARG A 138 20.01 1.77 -5.93
N PRO A 139 20.95 1.23 -6.70
CA PRO A 139 20.65 0.22 -7.72
C PRO A 139 19.91 -0.95 -7.09
N ILE A 140 18.76 -1.34 -7.66
CA ILE A 140 17.88 -2.36 -7.04
C ILE A 140 18.59 -3.72 -6.90
N ALA A 141 19.45 -4.07 -7.85
CA ALA A 141 20.22 -5.31 -7.84
C ALA A 141 21.28 -5.39 -6.72
N GLU A 142 21.69 -4.25 -6.15
CA GLU A 142 22.77 -4.16 -5.16
C GLU A 142 22.25 -4.08 -3.71
N ILE A 143 20.94 -3.90 -3.53
CA ILE A 143 20.34 -3.76 -2.19
C ILE A 143 20.38 -5.10 -1.46
N LYS A 144 20.96 -5.08 -0.25
CA LYS A 144 21.09 -6.26 0.60
C LYS A 144 19.97 -6.35 1.64
N PRO A 145 19.66 -7.57 2.15
CA PRO A 145 18.64 -7.77 3.19
C PRO A 145 18.83 -6.88 4.42
N LEU A 146 20.04 -6.66 4.87
CA LEU A 146 20.35 -5.84 6.06
C LEU A 146 20.00 -4.36 5.83
N GLU A 147 20.22 -3.83 4.62
CA GLU A 147 19.88 -2.44 4.28
C GLU A 147 18.35 -2.25 4.32
N MET A 148 17.62 -3.19 3.71
CA MET A 148 16.15 -3.19 3.72
C MET A 148 15.60 -3.34 5.15
N LEU A 149 16.15 -4.25 5.95
CA LEU A 149 15.76 -4.45 7.34
C LEU A 149 15.99 -3.18 8.18
N THR A 150 17.10 -2.48 7.96
CA THR A 150 17.43 -1.25 8.68
C THR A 150 16.39 -0.15 8.42
N SER A 151 15.95 0.02 7.16
CA SER A 151 14.89 0.97 6.81
C SER A 151 13.55 0.59 7.46
N LEU A 152 13.17 -0.69 7.40
CA LEU A 152 11.92 -1.17 7.99
C LEU A 152 11.89 -1.08 9.53
N ARG A 153 13.04 -1.27 10.21
CA ARG A 153 13.13 -1.11 11.67
C ARG A 153 12.88 0.32 12.17
N LYS A 154 13.00 1.32 11.32
CA LYS A 154 12.58 2.68 11.68
C LYS A 154 11.07 2.76 11.93
N LEU A 155 10.28 2.04 11.12
CA LEU A 155 8.83 1.92 11.31
C LEU A 155 8.48 1.10 12.56
N GLU A 156 9.24 0.03 12.82
CA GLU A 156 9.11 -0.77 14.04
C GLU A 156 9.31 0.09 15.29
N LYS A 157 10.39 0.89 15.34
CA LYS A 157 10.68 1.81 16.45
C LYS A 157 9.58 2.85 16.68
N ARG A 158 8.87 3.25 15.62
CA ARG A 158 7.72 4.15 15.71
C ARG A 158 6.42 3.44 16.13
N GLY A 159 6.44 2.11 16.30
CA GLY A 159 5.28 1.32 16.71
C GLY A 159 4.19 1.13 15.65
N VAL A 160 4.42 1.52 14.39
CA VAL A 160 3.42 1.47 13.31
C VAL A 160 3.46 0.13 12.56
N LEU A 161 3.20 -0.96 13.28
CA LEU A 161 3.42 -2.33 12.80
C LEU A 161 2.55 -2.72 11.58
N ASP A 162 1.32 -2.22 11.48
CA ASP A 162 0.47 -2.45 10.30
C ASP A 162 1.03 -1.77 9.04
N LYS A 163 1.52 -0.53 9.18
CA LYS A 163 2.20 0.19 8.10
C LYS A 163 3.48 -0.54 7.70
N LEU A 164 4.27 -0.97 8.68
CA LEU A 164 5.48 -1.79 8.48
C LEU A 164 5.18 -3.03 7.63
N ARG A 165 4.16 -3.80 8.01
CA ARG A 165 3.75 -5.00 7.26
C ARG A 165 3.38 -4.69 5.82
N LYS A 166 2.56 -3.65 5.60
CA LYS A 166 2.13 -3.24 4.25
C LYS A 166 3.32 -2.81 3.39
N ILE A 167 4.22 -1.98 3.93
CA ILE A 167 5.40 -1.50 3.21
C ILE A 167 6.35 -2.65 2.89
N ARG A 168 6.61 -3.56 3.85
CA ARG A 168 7.42 -4.75 3.60
C ARG A 168 6.85 -5.60 2.46
N GLN A 169 5.53 -5.83 2.46
CA GLN A 169 4.87 -6.57 1.37
C GLN A 169 5.01 -5.85 0.03
N ALA A 170 4.88 -4.53 0.00
CA ALA A 170 5.05 -3.74 -1.21
C ALA A 170 6.50 -3.80 -1.72
N CYS A 171 7.50 -3.65 -0.85
CA CYS A 171 8.91 -3.83 -1.22
C CYS A 171 9.17 -5.22 -1.81
N ASN A 172 8.65 -6.28 -1.18
CA ASN A 172 8.73 -7.64 -1.71
C ASN A 172 8.14 -7.75 -3.12
N GLN A 173 7.02 -7.07 -3.40
CA GLN A 173 6.43 -7.07 -4.74
C GLN A 173 7.25 -6.26 -5.75
N VAL A 174 7.85 -5.14 -5.35
CA VAL A 174 8.78 -4.36 -6.19
C VAL A 174 9.97 -5.20 -6.61
N PHE A 175 10.61 -5.94 -5.68
CA PHE A 175 11.72 -6.81 -6.02
C PHE A 175 11.30 -7.98 -6.92
N ARG A 176 10.14 -8.58 -6.68
CA ARG A 176 9.60 -9.62 -7.57
C ARG A 176 9.36 -9.07 -8.97
N TYR A 177 8.86 -7.86 -9.09
CA TYR A 177 8.69 -7.18 -10.37
C TYR A 177 10.04 -6.95 -11.05
N ALA A 178 11.05 -6.48 -10.31
CA ALA A 178 12.41 -6.29 -10.82
C ALA A 178 13.02 -7.60 -11.33
N ILE A 179 12.82 -8.73 -10.63
CA ILE A 179 13.32 -10.04 -11.05
C ILE A 179 12.65 -10.48 -12.36
N VAL A 180 11.32 -10.42 -12.45
CA VAL A 180 10.59 -10.84 -13.66
C VAL A 180 10.94 -9.97 -14.87
N THR A 181 11.32 -8.70 -14.65
CA THR A 181 11.75 -7.78 -15.71
C THR A 181 13.26 -7.76 -15.94
N GLY A 182 14.02 -8.70 -15.33
CA GLY A 182 15.45 -8.87 -15.57
C GLY A 182 16.35 -7.79 -14.95
N ARG A 183 15.86 -7.04 -13.97
CA ARG A 183 16.58 -5.93 -13.33
C ARG A 183 17.14 -6.26 -11.95
N ALA A 184 16.81 -7.41 -11.40
CA ALA A 184 17.39 -7.98 -10.19
C ALA A 184 17.41 -9.52 -10.28
N GLU A 185 18.33 -10.16 -9.57
CA GLU A 185 18.41 -11.63 -9.49
C GLU A 185 17.83 -12.15 -8.17
N ASN A 186 17.92 -11.35 -7.11
CA ASN A 186 17.53 -11.73 -5.77
C ASN A 186 16.51 -10.77 -5.17
N ASN A 187 15.69 -11.29 -4.25
CA ASN A 187 14.71 -10.51 -3.50
C ASN A 187 15.13 -10.40 -2.01
N PRO A 188 15.75 -9.29 -1.60
CA PRO A 188 16.20 -9.10 -0.22
C PRO A 188 15.05 -8.92 0.78
N ALA A 189 13.80 -8.72 0.31
CA ALA A 189 12.64 -8.53 1.17
C ALA A 189 11.84 -9.81 1.44
N SER A 190 12.20 -10.97 0.82
CA SER A 190 11.42 -12.21 0.91
C SER A 190 11.32 -12.72 2.35
N GLU A 191 12.44 -12.84 3.05
CA GLU A 191 12.54 -13.47 4.37
C GLU A 191 12.44 -12.50 5.55
N LEU A 192 12.26 -11.20 5.29
CA LEU A 192 12.23 -10.18 6.35
C LEU A 192 11.01 -10.30 7.29
N ALA A 193 10.01 -11.10 6.92
CA ALA A 193 8.88 -11.38 7.79
C ALA A 193 9.29 -12.06 9.09
N SER A 194 10.31 -12.93 9.03
CA SER A 194 10.82 -13.66 10.19
C SER A 194 11.63 -12.80 11.17
N ALA A 195 12.17 -11.68 10.67
CA ALA A 195 13.01 -10.76 11.44
C ALA A 195 12.26 -9.53 11.99
N LEU A 196 10.96 -9.43 11.74
CA LEU A 196 10.12 -8.28 12.13
C LEU A 196 8.92 -8.75 12.95
N PRO A 197 8.49 -8.00 13.98
CA PRO A 197 7.34 -8.38 14.77
C PRO A 197 6.08 -8.36 13.93
N PRO A 198 5.18 -9.35 14.11
CA PRO A 198 3.87 -9.32 13.48
C PRO A 198 3.04 -8.17 14.08
N PRO A 199 2.13 -7.55 13.30
CA PRO A 199 1.18 -6.62 13.86
C PRO A 199 0.33 -7.32 14.91
N LYS A 200 0.07 -6.67 16.03
CA LYS A 200 -0.90 -7.17 16.99
C LYS A 200 -2.27 -7.14 16.34
N ALA A 201 -2.95 -8.27 16.33
CA ALA A 201 -4.35 -8.31 15.93
C ALA A 201 -5.15 -7.51 16.96
N THR A 202 -5.58 -6.31 16.60
CA THR A 202 -6.49 -5.52 17.42
C THR A 202 -7.88 -5.69 16.84
N HIS A 203 -8.80 -6.27 17.62
CA HIS A 203 -10.21 -6.23 17.29
C HIS A 203 -10.71 -4.79 17.42
N TYR A 204 -11.61 -4.39 16.54
CA TYR A 204 -12.26 -3.09 16.70
C TYR A 204 -13.04 -3.09 18.00
N PRO A 205 -12.87 -2.07 18.88
CA PRO A 205 -13.70 -1.92 20.06
C PRO A 205 -15.17 -1.91 19.68
N HIS A 206 -15.97 -2.74 20.37
CA HIS A 206 -17.39 -2.94 20.11
C HIS A 206 -18.14 -3.09 21.43
N LEU A 207 -19.42 -2.79 21.43
CA LEU A 207 -20.27 -2.83 22.60
C LEU A 207 -20.81 -4.25 22.82
N LEU A 208 -20.80 -4.67 24.07
CA LEU A 208 -21.51 -5.86 24.51
C LEU A 208 -23.00 -5.55 24.79
N PRO A 209 -23.88 -6.56 24.84
CA PRO A 209 -25.32 -6.34 25.05
C PRO A 209 -25.68 -5.51 26.29
N ASP A 210 -24.95 -5.71 27.39
CA ASP A 210 -25.13 -5.01 28.68
C ASP A 210 -24.69 -3.55 28.64
N GLU A 211 -23.80 -3.17 27.71
CA GLU A 211 -23.31 -1.81 27.53
C GLU A 211 -24.23 -0.95 26.64
N LEU A 212 -25.17 -1.58 25.91
CA LEU A 212 -25.98 -0.90 24.90
C LEU A 212 -26.96 0.11 25.50
N LEU A 213 -27.56 -0.14 26.64
CA LEU A 213 -28.53 0.76 27.26
C LEU A 213 -27.90 2.13 27.56
N ASP A 214 -26.73 2.12 28.18
CA ASP A 214 -26.04 3.37 28.53
C ASP A 214 -25.51 4.08 27.28
N PHE A 215 -25.11 3.30 26.28
CA PHE A 215 -24.73 3.85 24.98
C PHE A 215 -25.89 4.56 24.29
N LEU A 216 -27.08 3.93 24.23
CA LEU A 216 -28.27 4.49 23.59
C LEU A 216 -28.72 5.75 24.29
N ARG A 217 -28.70 5.80 25.63
CA ARG A 217 -28.97 7.00 26.43
C ARG A 217 -27.97 8.13 26.12
N ALA A 218 -26.68 7.81 26.04
CA ALA A 218 -25.69 8.79 25.69
C ALA A 218 -25.81 9.30 24.24
N LEU A 219 -26.23 8.42 23.32
CA LEU A 219 -26.47 8.81 21.92
C LEU A 219 -27.75 9.67 21.80
N SER A 220 -28.81 9.38 22.54
CA SER A 220 -30.06 10.19 22.51
C SER A 220 -29.86 11.59 23.01
N THR A 221 -28.97 11.79 24.00
CA THR A 221 -28.62 13.11 24.57
C THR A 221 -27.50 13.85 23.81
N TYR A 222 -27.03 13.31 22.68
CA TYR A 222 -25.98 13.94 21.90
C TYR A 222 -26.40 15.31 21.37
N SER A 223 -25.69 16.38 21.79
CA SER A 223 -26.00 17.76 21.48
C SER A 223 -25.42 18.27 20.15
N GLY A 224 -24.81 17.40 19.35
CA GLY A 224 -24.22 17.77 18.06
C GLY A 224 -25.22 17.69 16.89
N SER A 225 -24.71 17.50 15.68
CA SER A 225 -25.55 17.44 14.49
C SER A 225 -26.49 16.24 14.49
N LYS A 226 -27.78 16.50 14.27
CA LYS A 226 -28.82 15.47 14.12
C LYS A 226 -28.47 14.47 13.00
N ILE A 227 -27.86 14.95 11.90
CA ILE A 227 -27.43 14.10 10.79
C ILE A 227 -26.43 13.05 11.29
N THR A 228 -25.42 13.43 12.09
CA THR A 228 -24.42 12.48 12.58
C THR A 228 -24.95 11.57 13.68
N GLN A 229 -25.90 12.03 14.48
CA GLN A 229 -26.62 11.23 15.47
C GLN A 229 -27.41 10.10 14.79
N LEU A 230 -28.27 10.47 13.83
CA LEU A 230 -29.06 9.50 13.07
C LEU A 230 -28.21 8.59 12.21
N ALA A 231 -27.12 9.10 11.62
CA ALA A 231 -26.14 8.28 10.92
C ALA A 231 -25.54 7.19 11.80
N THR A 232 -25.20 7.52 13.07
CA THR A 232 -24.68 6.56 14.04
C THR A 232 -25.72 5.49 14.39
N ARG A 233 -26.99 5.90 14.59
CA ARG A 233 -28.11 4.98 14.86
C ARG A 233 -28.37 4.05 13.67
N ILE A 234 -28.47 4.57 12.46
CA ILE A 234 -28.68 3.77 11.24
C ILE A 234 -27.52 2.80 11.02
N LEU A 235 -26.27 3.23 11.22
CA LEU A 235 -25.09 2.37 11.12
C LEU A 235 -25.17 1.17 12.08
N MET A 236 -25.58 1.43 13.32
CA MET A 236 -25.74 0.38 14.33
C MET A 236 -26.88 -0.58 13.95
N LEU A 237 -28.04 -0.07 13.47
CA LEU A 237 -29.21 -0.86 13.13
C LEU A 237 -29.08 -1.66 11.82
N THR A 238 -28.22 -1.25 10.90
CA THR A 238 -28.06 -1.92 9.60
C THR A 238 -26.80 -2.78 9.51
N GLY A 239 -25.78 -2.48 10.32
CA GLY A 239 -24.49 -3.17 10.27
C GLY A 239 -23.74 -2.99 8.94
N VAL A 240 -24.09 -2.04 8.09
CA VAL A 240 -23.35 -1.72 6.85
C VAL A 240 -21.97 -1.14 7.17
N ARG A 241 -21.07 -1.07 6.19
CA ARG A 241 -19.77 -0.40 6.41
C ARG A 241 -19.94 1.11 6.50
N THR A 242 -19.12 1.75 7.32
CA THR A 242 -19.14 3.22 7.47
C THR A 242 -19.06 3.97 6.14
N ILE A 243 -18.26 3.48 5.19
CA ILE A 243 -18.16 4.10 3.87
C ILE A 243 -19.44 3.93 3.04
N GLU A 244 -20.11 2.78 3.15
CA GLU A 244 -21.39 2.50 2.47
C GLU A 244 -22.47 3.47 2.97
N LEU A 245 -22.58 3.64 4.29
CA LEU A 245 -23.50 4.60 4.89
C LEU A 245 -23.20 6.04 4.46
N ARG A 246 -21.97 6.48 4.64
CA ARG A 246 -21.57 7.88 4.38
C ARG A 246 -21.86 8.34 2.95
N GLN A 247 -21.68 7.45 1.98
CA GLN A 247 -21.88 7.71 0.57
C GLN A 247 -23.29 7.39 0.07
N ALA A 248 -24.23 7.08 0.96
CA ALA A 248 -25.60 6.75 0.59
C ALA A 248 -26.29 7.95 -0.08
N GLU A 249 -26.98 7.67 -1.19
CA GLU A 249 -27.80 8.63 -1.93
C GLU A 249 -29.27 8.30 -1.75
N TRP A 250 -30.13 9.30 -1.72
CA TRP A 250 -31.58 9.11 -1.52
C TRP A 250 -32.23 8.19 -2.55
N LYS A 251 -31.76 8.20 -3.79
CA LYS A 251 -32.26 7.33 -4.87
C LYS A 251 -32.04 5.83 -4.65
N GLU A 252 -31.23 5.45 -3.67
CA GLU A 252 -30.91 4.07 -3.35
C GLU A 252 -31.94 3.42 -2.40
N PHE A 253 -32.83 4.22 -1.84
CA PHE A 253 -33.83 3.79 -0.85
C PHE A 253 -35.22 3.66 -1.47
N ASP A 254 -35.76 2.45 -1.44
CA ASP A 254 -37.15 2.15 -1.78
C ASP A 254 -37.95 2.01 -0.46
N PHE A 255 -38.62 3.09 -0.06
CA PHE A 255 -39.41 3.12 1.18
C PHE A 255 -40.65 2.23 1.13
N GLU A 256 -41.24 2.02 -0.04
CA GLU A 256 -42.41 1.16 -0.21
C GLU A 256 -42.02 -0.31 0.01
N LYS A 257 -40.90 -0.73 -0.53
CA LYS A 257 -40.34 -2.07 -0.33
C LYS A 257 -39.56 -2.21 0.98
N GLY A 258 -39.26 -1.12 1.70
CA GLY A 258 -38.38 -1.12 2.85
C GLY A 258 -37.00 -1.70 2.53
N LEU A 259 -36.38 -1.21 1.49
CA LEU A 259 -35.12 -1.74 0.96
C LEU A 259 -34.13 -0.63 0.61
N TRP A 260 -32.86 -0.82 0.95
CA TRP A 260 -31.74 -0.01 0.48
C TRP A 260 -30.86 -0.85 -0.43
N GLU A 261 -30.65 -0.39 -1.66
CA GLU A 261 -29.76 -1.02 -2.63
C GLU A 261 -28.44 -0.24 -2.71
N VAL A 262 -27.38 -0.76 -2.10
CA VAL A 262 -26.03 -0.21 -2.23
C VAL A 262 -25.45 -0.63 -3.59
N PRO A 263 -25.13 0.31 -4.50
CA PRO A 263 -24.70 -0.01 -5.86
C PRO A 263 -23.33 -0.71 -5.87
N LYS A 264 -23.14 -1.61 -6.85
CA LYS A 264 -21.93 -2.45 -7.00
C LYS A 264 -20.63 -1.65 -7.09
N GLU A 265 -20.68 -0.44 -7.58
CA GLU A 265 -19.52 0.47 -7.76
C GLU A 265 -18.90 0.85 -6.41
N ARG A 266 -19.71 0.90 -5.34
CA ARG A 266 -19.28 1.20 -3.97
C ARG A 266 -18.95 -0.04 -3.14
N MET A 267 -19.26 -1.22 -3.67
CA MET A 267 -19.02 -2.48 -2.97
C MET A 267 -17.65 -3.06 -3.29
N LYS A 268 -16.91 -3.47 -2.24
CA LYS A 268 -15.57 -4.08 -2.37
C LYS A 268 -15.55 -5.27 -3.33
N MET A 269 -16.67 -6.04 -3.41
CA MET A 269 -16.78 -7.23 -4.24
C MET A 269 -17.51 -6.96 -5.57
N ARG A 270 -17.79 -5.70 -5.90
CA ARG A 270 -18.48 -5.30 -7.14
C ARG A 270 -19.80 -6.05 -7.40
N ARG A 271 -20.53 -6.39 -6.31
CA ARG A 271 -21.90 -6.93 -6.35
C ARG A 271 -22.78 -5.97 -5.57
N PRO A 272 -24.03 -5.66 -6.02
CA PRO A 272 -24.93 -4.82 -5.27
C PRO A 272 -25.26 -5.49 -3.92
N HIS A 273 -25.44 -4.68 -2.87
CA HIS A 273 -25.80 -5.16 -1.57
C HIS A 273 -27.20 -4.67 -1.21
N LEU A 274 -28.12 -5.60 -1.07
CA LEU A 274 -29.50 -5.34 -0.68
C LEU A 274 -29.62 -5.38 0.84
N VAL A 275 -30.04 -4.28 1.44
CA VAL A 275 -30.19 -4.11 2.89
C VAL A 275 -31.67 -3.90 3.22
N PRO A 276 -32.37 -4.90 3.79
CA PRO A 276 -33.71 -4.71 4.30
C PRO A 276 -33.72 -3.66 5.43
N LEU A 277 -34.70 -2.81 5.45
CA LEU A 277 -34.83 -1.73 6.43
C LEU A 277 -35.88 -2.11 7.49
N SER A 278 -35.49 -2.02 8.77
CA SER A 278 -36.45 -2.11 9.88
C SER A 278 -37.25 -0.81 9.99
N ALA A 279 -38.38 -0.84 10.68
CA ALA A 279 -39.24 0.33 10.93
C ALA A 279 -38.44 1.48 11.56
N GLN A 280 -37.52 1.16 12.47
CA GLN A 280 -36.67 2.14 13.15
C GLN A 280 -35.67 2.83 12.20
N VAL A 281 -35.18 2.10 11.21
CA VAL A 281 -34.29 2.68 10.18
C VAL A 281 -35.10 3.57 9.23
N ILE A 282 -36.31 3.16 8.85
CA ILE A 282 -37.21 3.94 8.01
C ILE A 282 -37.57 5.26 8.72
N ASP A 283 -37.94 5.22 9.99
CA ASP A 283 -38.22 6.42 10.79
C ASP A 283 -37.03 7.35 10.85
N ALA A 284 -35.82 6.84 11.13
CA ALA A 284 -34.60 7.63 11.14
C ALA A 284 -34.28 8.26 9.79
N LEU A 285 -34.53 7.57 8.67
CA LEU A 285 -34.35 8.09 7.31
C LEU A 285 -35.41 9.17 6.98
N GLN A 286 -36.68 9.02 7.42
CA GLN A 286 -37.70 10.03 7.24
C GLN A 286 -37.37 11.31 8.00
N GLN A 287 -36.87 11.21 9.24
CA GLN A 287 -36.34 12.36 9.97
C GLN A 287 -35.18 13.06 9.21
N LEU A 288 -34.27 12.28 8.59
CA LEU A 288 -33.18 12.82 7.77
C LEU A 288 -33.71 13.47 6.48
N GLN A 289 -34.75 12.91 5.88
CA GLN A 289 -35.33 13.43 4.64
C GLN A 289 -35.84 14.88 4.82
N ALA A 290 -36.40 15.20 5.99
CA ALA A 290 -36.79 16.56 6.32
C ALA A 290 -35.60 17.55 6.34
N VAL A 291 -34.38 17.07 6.60
CA VAL A 291 -33.17 17.89 6.72
C VAL A 291 -32.31 17.87 5.45
N THR A 292 -32.12 16.68 4.86
CA THR A 292 -31.17 16.47 3.75
C THR A 292 -31.83 16.02 2.46
N GLY A 293 -33.16 15.82 2.40
CA GLY A 293 -33.90 15.35 1.22
C GLY A 293 -33.78 16.22 -0.03
N ARG A 294 -33.36 17.48 0.12
CA ARG A 294 -33.06 18.39 -0.98
C ARG A 294 -31.68 18.16 -1.64
N TYR A 295 -30.85 17.32 -1.04
CA TYR A 295 -29.51 16.95 -1.55
C TYR A 295 -29.55 15.54 -2.13
N ASN A 296 -28.54 15.22 -2.94
CA ASN A 296 -28.41 13.84 -3.44
C ASN A 296 -27.98 12.87 -2.33
N LEU A 297 -27.08 13.32 -1.46
CA LEU A 297 -26.55 12.50 -0.36
C LEU A 297 -27.49 12.54 0.85
N VAL A 298 -27.69 11.37 1.47
CA VAL A 298 -28.38 11.24 2.76
C VAL A 298 -27.58 11.88 3.88
N PHE A 299 -26.26 11.74 3.82
CA PHE A 299 -25.30 12.24 4.82
C PHE A 299 -24.28 13.20 4.20
N PRO A 300 -24.72 14.42 3.79
CA PRO A 300 -23.82 15.39 3.18
C PRO A 300 -22.77 15.90 4.17
N GLY A 301 -21.64 16.34 3.65
CA GLY A 301 -20.58 17.00 4.42
C GLY A 301 -21.01 18.39 4.93
N ARG A 302 -20.52 18.76 6.10
CA ARG A 302 -20.87 20.05 6.73
C ARG A 302 -20.38 21.26 5.91
N ASN A 303 -19.17 21.16 5.36
CA ASN A 303 -18.53 22.28 4.64
C ASN A 303 -18.76 22.20 3.13
N ASP A 304 -19.12 21.03 2.62
CA ASP A 304 -19.35 20.79 1.19
C ASP A 304 -20.44 19.72 1.06
N ILE A 305 -21.63 20.14 0.72
CA ILE A 305 -22.83 19.30 0.61
C ILE A 305 -22.77 18.33 -0.59
N THR A 306 -21.84 18.56 -1.52
CA THR A 306 -21.61 17.67 -2.66
C THR A 306 -20.73 16.46 -2.30
N LYS A 307 -20.08 16.54 -1.15
CA LYS A 307 -19.23 15.45 -0.61
C LYS A 307 -19.93 14.77 0.57
N PRO A 308 -19.69 13.48 0.78
CA PRO A 308 -20.21 12.79 1.95
C PRO A 308 -19.58 13.35 3.26
N MET A 309 -20.27 13.17 4.38
CA MET A 309 -19.71 13.49 5.69
C MET A 309 -18.35 12.80 5.89
N SER A 310 -17.47 13.38 6.70
CA SER A 310 -16.11 12.92 6.88
C SER A 310 -16.05 11.52 7.48
N GLU A 311 -14.97 10.78 7.20
CA GLU A 311 -14.74 9.43 7.71
C GLU A 311 -14.70 9.38 9.24
N ALA A 312 -14.22 10.44 9.85
CA ALA A 312 -14.14 10.56 11.29
C ALA A 312 -15.49 10.86 11.97
N SER A 313 -16.54 11.25 11.21
CA SER A 313 -17.78 11.80 11.79
C SER A 313 -18.42 10.90 12.83
N ILE A 314 -18.60 9.62 12.54
CA ILE A 314 -19.18 8.65 13.48
C ILE A 314 -18.31 8.50 14.73
N ASN A 315 -16.99 8.31 14.54
CA ASN A 315 -16.08 8.15 15.68
C ASN A 315 -15.96 9.46 16.51
N GLN A 316 -16.20 10.62 15.93
CA GLN A 316 -16.32 11.88 16.68
C GLN A 316 -17.60 11.95 17.51
N VAL A 317 -18.73 11.43 17.03
CA VAL A 317 -19.94 11.24 17.87
C VAL A 317 -19.59 10.37 19.07
N LEU A 318 -19.02 9.17 18.82
CA LEU A 318 -18.64 8.23 19.87
C LEU A 318 -17.68 8.86 20.90
N LYS A 319 -16.69 9.64 20.44
CA LYS A 319 -15.78 10.36 21.32
C LYS A 319 -16.52 11.37 22.21
N ARG A 320 -17.43 12.15 21.63
CA ARG A 320 -18.16 13.20 22.37
C ARG A 320 -19.14 12.66 23.40
N ILE A 321 -19.70 11.48 23.17
CA ILE A 321 -20.59 10.81 24.14
C ILE A 321 -19.86 9.90 25.13
N GLY A 322 -18.49 9.96 25.16
CA GLY A 322 -17.70 9.21 26.16
C GLY A 322 -17.32 7.77 25.79
N TYR A 323 -17.51 7.38 24.52
CA TYR A 323 -17.23 6.01 24.04
C TYR A 323 -15.93 5.91 23.21
N HIS A 324 -15.02 6.88 23.31
CA HIS A 324 -13.72 6.80 22.70
C HIS A 324 -12.95 5.58 23.22
N GLY A 325 -12.47 4.72 22.31
CA GLY A 325 -11.74 3.49 22.66
C GLY A 325 -12.62 2.33 23.15
N LYS A 326 -13.93 2.56 23.43
CA LYS A 326 -14.90 1.53 23.80
C LYS A 326 -15.73 1.05 22.61
N ALA A 327 -16.02 1.93 21.67
CA ALA A 327 -16.78 1.62 20.47
C ALA A 327 -16.19 2.32 19.24
N THR A 328 -16.42 1.76 18.06
CA THR A 328 -16.11 2.36 16.76
C THR A 328 -17.29 2.14 15.80
N GLY A 329 -17.39 2.95 14.74
CA GLY A 329 -18.39 2.72 13.70
C GLY A 329 -18.28 1.31 13.07
N HIS A 330 -17.07 0.74 13.00
CA HIS A 330 -16.88 -0.65 12.55
C HIS A 330 -17.27 -1.67 13.64
N GLY A 331 -17.10 -1.32 14.92
CA GLY A 331 -17.44 -2.15 16.05
C GLY A 331 -18.93 -2.50 16.12
N PHE A 332 -19.85 -1.63 15.64
CA PHE A 332 -21.29 -1.94 15.59
C PHE A 332 -21.62 -3.20 14.79
N ARG A 333 -20.82 -3.54 13.80
CA ARG A 333 -20.97 -4.78 13.03
C ARG A 333 -20.66 -6.01 13.88
N HIS A 334 -19.65 -5.90 14.76
CA HIS A 334 -19.33 -6.95 15.74
C HIS A 334 -20.46 -7.07 16.77
N THR A 335 -20.95 -5.95 17.34
CA THR A 335 -22.09 -5.93 18.26
C THR A 335 -23.32 -6.62 17.65
N MET A 336 -23.71 -6.22 16.43
CA MET A 336 -24.85 -6.85 15.73
C MET A 336 -24.63 -8.34 15.49
N SER A 337 -23.45 -8.71 14.97
CA SER A 337 -23.11 -10.11 14.71
C SER A 337 -23.20 -10.96 15.97
N THR A 338 -22.61 -10.49 17.08
CA THR A 338 -22.65 -11.20 18.37
C THR A 338 -24.09 -11.42 18.84
N ILE A 339 -24.90 -10.37 18.90
CA ILE A 339 -26.29 -10.44 19.37
C ILE A 339 -27.13 -11.38 18.51
N LEU A 340 -27.02 -11.27 17.19
CA LEU A 340 -27.78 -12.11 16.27
C LEU A 340 -27.38 -13.59 16.35
N HIS A 341 -26.08 -13.89 16.53
CA HIS A 341 -25.64 -15.28 16.75
C HIS A 341 -26.11 -15.83 18.10
N GLU A 342 -26.06 -15.05 19.18
CA GLU A 342 -26.55 -15.44 20.50
C GLU A 342 -28.06 -15.70 20.49
N GLN A 343 -28.80 -14.99 19.62
CA GLN A 343 -30.26 -15.25 19.43
C GLN A 343 -30.54 -16.42 18.49
N GLY A 344 -29.51 -17.11 17.97
CA GLY A 344 -29.69 -18.31 17.15
C GLY A 344 -30.08 -18.03 15.70
N TYR A 345 -29.94 -16.81 15.20
CA TYR A 345 -30.16 -16.52 13.78
C TYR A 345 -29.17 -17.24 12.89
N ASN A 346 -29.61 -17.63 11.69
CA ASN A 346 -28.80 -18.36 10.74
C ASN A 346 -27.56 -17.53 10.32
N THR A 347 -26.38 -18.12 10.50
CA THR A 347 -25.08 -17.47 10.16
C THR A 347 -25.06 -16.96 8.72
N ALA A 348 -25.67 -17.67 7.75
CA ALA A 348 -25.68 -17.19 6.36
C ALA A 348 -26.47 -15.89 6.19
N TRP A 349 -27.51 -15.64 6.95
CA TRP A 349 -28.29 -14.39 6.92
C TRP A 349 -27.46 -13.25 7.51
N ILE A 350 -26.75 -13.51 8.62
CA ILE A 350 -25.88 -12.53 9.29
C ILE A 350 -24.72 -12.16 8.39
N GLU A 351 -24.02 -13.14 7.80
CA GLU A 351 -22.89 -12.91 6.92
C GLU A 351 -23.29 -12.13 5.66
N LEU A 352 -24.46 -12.46 5.07
CA LEU A 352 -24.99 -11.69 3.94
C LEU A 352 -25.36 -10.26 4.33
N GLN A 353 -25.96 -10.05 5.53
CA GLN A 353 -26.25 -8.71 6.04
C GLN A 353 -24.99 -7.88 6.20
N LEU A 354 -23.94 -8.50 6.68
CA LEU A 354 -22.64 -7.86 6.85
C LEU A 354 -21.84 -7.79 5.53
N ALA A 355 -22.39 -8.24 4.41
CA ALA A 355 -21.67 -8.32 3.12
C ALA A 355 -20.28 -8.97 3.26
N HIS A 356 -20.21 -10.04 4.08
CA HIS A 356 -19.03 -10.87 4.16
C HIS A 356 -19.02 -11.86 3.00
N VAL A 357 -17.84 -12.11 2.46
CA VAL A 357 -17.66 -13.10 1.39
C VAL A 357 -17.50 -14.46 2.01
N ASP A 358 -18.30 -15.42 1.56
CA ASP A 358 -18.06 -16.81 1.91
C ASP A 358 -16.66 -17.20 1.37
N LYS A 359 -15.76 -17.55 2.27
CA LYS A 359 -14.40 -17.98 1.94
C LYS A 359 -14.38 -19.33 1.21
N ASN A 360 -15.47 -20.05 1.28
CA ASN A 360 -15.66 -21.28 0.51
C ASN A 360 -16.04 -20.90 -0.93
N THR A 361 -15.06 -20.90 -1.82
CA THR A 361 -15.22 -20.52 -3.24
C THR A 361 -16.32 -21.31 -3.94
N ILE A 362 -16.58 -22.54 -3.56
CA ILE A 362 -17.62 -23.39 -4.14
C ILE A 362 -19.01 -22.88 -3.71
N ARG A 363 -19.24 -22.64 -2.42
CA ARG A 363 -20.51 -22.06 -1.94
C ARG A 363 -20.76 -20.65 -2.45
N GLY A 364 -19.75 -19.79 -2.45
CA GLY A 364 -19.85 -18.40 -2.90
C GLY A 364 -20.14 -18.27 -4.40
N THR A 365 -19.77 -19.27 -5.21
CA THR A 365 -20.01 -19.28 -6.66
C THR A 365 -21.43 -19.74 -7.01
N TYR A 366 -22.01 -20.65 -6.23
CA TYR A 366 -23.32 -21.26 -6.54
C TYR A 366 -24.49 -20.73 -5.69
N ASN A 367 -24.24 -20.06 -4.56
CA ASN A 367 -25.30 -19.55 -3.70
C ASN A 367 -25.63 -18.09 -4.01
N HIS A 368 -26.64 -17.87 -4.88
CA HIS A 368 -27.18 -16.55 -5.19
C HIS A 368 -28.38 -16.16 -4.32
N ALA A 369 -28.69 -16.95 -3.30
CA ALA A 369 -29.80 -16.66 -2.41
C ALA A 369 -29.56 -15.38 -1.61
N GLN A 370 -30.51 -14.45 -1.62
CA GLN A 370 -30.43 -13.18 -0.89
C GLN A 370 -31.08 -13.25 0.49
N TYR A 371 -31.89 -14.26 0.75
CA TYR A 371 -32.68 -14.44 2.02
C TYR A 371 -33.34 -13.15 2.49
N LEU A 372 -33.94 -12.38 1.58
CA LEU A 372 -34.39 -11.01 1.86
C LEU A 372 -35.48 -11.01 2.96
N GLU A 373 -36.47 -11.90 2.89
CA GLU A 373 -37.54 -11.97 3.89
C GLU A 373 -37.03 -12.42 5.25
N GLN A 374 -36.16 -13.40 5.29
CA GLN A 374 -35.53 -13.88 6.52
C GLN A 374 -34.68 -12.79 7.16
N ARG A 375 -33.88 -12.07 6.34
CA ARG A 375 -33.06 -10.94 6.80
C ARG A 375 -33.95 -9.76 7.25
N ARG A 376 -35.08 -9.53 6.59
CA ARG A 376 -36.05 -8.52 7.00
C ARG A 376 -36.57 -8.80 8.42
N GLY A 377 -37.02 -10.03 8.67
CA GLY A 377 -37.46 -10.46 10.01
C GLY A 377 -36.35 -10.34 11.05
N MET A 378 -35.13 -10.76 10.70
CA MET A 378 -33.97 -10.66 11.58
C MET A 378 -33.64 -9.20 11.94
N LEU A 379 -33.62 -8.29 10.96
CA LEU A 379 -33.32 -6.87 11.18
C LEU A 379 -34.44 -6.14 11.90
N GLN A 380 -35.70 -6.51 11.65
CA GLN A 380 -36.82 -5.95 12.41
C GLN A 380 -36.70 -6.37 13.88
N TRP A 381 -36.45 -7.66 14.15
CA TRP A 381 -36.21 -8.12 15.51
C TRP A 381 -35.07 -7.37 16.18
N TYR A 382 -33.94 -7.15 15.47
CA TYR A 382 -32.79 -6.41 16.00
C TYR A 382 -33.14 -4.95 16.29
N GLY A 383 -33.90 -4.29 15.41
CA GLY A 383 -34.44 -2.95 15.65
C GLY A 383 -35.33 -2.87 16.88
N ASP A 384 -36.26 -3.82 17.03
CA ASP A 384 -37.17 -3.91 18.18
C ASP A 384 -36.42 -4.20 19.49
N PHE A 385 -35.36 -5.02 19.43
CA PHE A 385 -34.48 -5.28 20.57
C PHE A 385 -33.75 -4.00 21.02
N ILE A 386 -33.18 -3.21 20.09
CA ILE A 386 -32.51 -1.95 20.40
C ILE A 386 -33.48 -0.92 20.98
N ASP A 387 -34.67 -0.78 20.42
CA ASP A 387 -35.69 0.11 20.93
C ASP A 387 -36.22 -0.34 22.30
N GLY A 388 -36.41 -1.64 22.50
CA GLY A 388 -36.83 -2.20 23.79
C GLY A 388 -35.83 -1.89 24.91
N LEU A 389 -34.52 -1.95 24.62
CA LEU A 389 -33.49 -1.54 25.57
C LEU A 389 -33.56 -0.04 25.89
N GLU A 390 -33.75 0.82 24.90
CA GLU A 390 -33.81 2.27 25.09
C GLU A 390 -35.00 2.72 25.92
N HIS A 391 -36.17 2.08 25.74
CA HIS A 391 -37.40 2.43 26.43
C HIS A 391 -37.65 1.65 27.75
N GLY A 392 -36.71 0.76 28.13
CA GLY A 392 -36.83 -0.02 29.35
C GLY A 392 -37.86 -1.15 29.27
N ASP A 393 -38.28 -1.53 28.09
CA ASP A 393 -39.32 -2.56 27.85
C ASP A 393 -38.66 -3.95 27.78
N VAL A 394 -38.05 -4.36 28.91
CA VAL A 394 -37.26 -5.60 29.04
C VAL A 394 -38.08 -6.88 28.75
N LYS A 395 -39.42 -6.80 28.74
CA LYS A 395 -40.31 -7.93 28.43
C LYS A 395 -40.29 -8.33 26.94
N LYS A 396 -39.86 -7.47 26.01
CA LYS A 396 -39.69 -7.82 24.58
C LYS A 396 -38.35 -8.47 24.26
N VAL A 397 -37.45 -8.50 25.24
CA VAL A 397 -36.07 -9.04 25.12
C VAL A 397 -35.99 -10.50 25.61
N VAL A 398 -37.10 -11.22 25.62
CA VAL A 398 -37.07 -12.64 25.97
C VAL A 398 -36.40 -13.43 24.84
N VAL A 399 -35.16 -13.79 25.16
CA VAL A 399 -34.40 -14.92 24.63
C VAL A 399 -35.31 -15.97 23.98
N MET A 400 -35.32 -16.07 22.65
CA MET A 400 -35.72 -17.28 21.95
C MET A 400 -34.66 -18.38 22.13
N GLY A 401 -34.11 -18.49 23.30
CA GLY A 401 -33.26 -19.57 23.73
C GLY A 401 -34.12 -20.65 24.36
N LYS A 402 -34.61 -21.57 23.55
CA LYS A 402 -35.02 -22.96 23.77
C LYS A 402 -36.22 -23.29 22.89
N ARG A 403 -36.01 -23.58 21.66
CA ARG A 403 -36.78 -24.64 20.98
C ARG A 403 -35.74 -25.65 20.49
N GLN A 404 -35.86 -26.81 21.14
CA GLN A 404 -35.17 -28.06 20.79
C GLN A 404 -35.44 -28.45 19.35
#